data_a70fa921f1b9d7b98d67a9cb17c342b6
#
_entry.id   a70fa921f1b9d7b98d67a9cb17c342b6
#
_cell.length_a   1.000
_cell.length_b   1.000
_cell.length_c   1.000
_cell.angle_alpha   90.00
_cell.angle_beta   90.00
_cell.angle_gamma   90.00
#
_symmetry.space_group_name_H-M   'P 1'
#
loop_
_entity.id
_entity.type
_entity.pdbx_description
1 polymer ?
#
loop_
_entity_poly.entity_id
_entity_poly.type
_entity_poly.pdbx_seq_one_letter_code
_entity_poly.pdbx_strand_id
1 'polypeptide(L)'
;MSDVQLLSEKLEELIFWTRFSALPTFRALLMDTMREDVDKLVYELSDGERSTRDIAHMISEGGRRITHATVANMWQRWSLLSLVMPAERRGRYRRVVSLESLGIEVPPLQRRESDE
;
A
#
# COMPACT_ATOMS: atom_id res chain seq x y z
N MET A 1 -0.39 20.43 -32.37
CA MET A 1 -0.74 20.03 -31.00
C MET A 1 -1.70 21.07 -30.43
N SER A 2 -2.80 20.61 -29.80
CA SER A 2 -3.75 21.54 -29.21
C SER A 2 -3.21 22.06 -27.85
N ASP A 3 -3.71 23.24 -27.43
CA ASP A 3 -3.33 23.81 -26.14
C ASP A 3 -3.70 22.88 -24.98
N VAL A 4 -4.84 22.19 -25.10
CA VAL A 4 -5.29 21.23 -24.10
C VAL A 4 -4.32 20.05 -23.99
N GLN A 5 -3.84 19.56 -25.12
CA GLN A 5 -2.91 18.45 -25.19
C GLN A 5 -1.56 18.81 -24.58
N LEU A 6 -1.06 20.01 -24.88
CA LEU A 6 0.17 20.51 -24.30
C LEU A 6 0.05 20.68 -22.78
N LEU A 7 -1.08 21.21 -22.31
CA LEU A 7 -1.35 21.35 -20.88
C LEU A 7 -1.39 19.99 -20.18
N SER A 8 -2.03 19.00 -20.80
CA SER A 8 -2.10 17.64 -20.28
C SER A 8 -0.70 17.03 -20.11
N GLU A 9 0.16 17.19 -21.13
CA GLU A 9 1.55 16.71 -21.08
C GLU A 9 2.34 17.39 -19.95
N LYS A 10 2.15 18.69 -19.76
CA LYS A 10 2.84 19.43 -18.68
C LYS A 10 2.36 18.99 -17.31
N LEU A 11 1.06 18.71 -17.15
CA LEU A 11 0.52 18.20 -15.90
C LEU A 11 1.08 16.81 -15.59
N GLU A 12 1.15 15.93 -16.56
CA GLU A 12 1.72 14.58 -16.39
C GLU A 12 3.19 14.66 -15.97
N GLU A 13 3.96 15.53 -16.60
CA GLU A 13 5.36 15.76 -16.28
C GLU A 13 5.52 16.27 -14.84
N LEU A 14 4.68 17.24 -14.46
CA LEU A 14 4.70 17.80 -13.09
C LEU A 14 4.35 16.73 -12.05
N ILE A 15 3.35 15.91 -12.32
CA ILE A 15 2.96 14.81 -11.43
C ILE A 15 4.13 13.82 -11.30
N PHE A 16 4.78 13.47 -12.38
CA PHE A 16 5.93 12.57 -12.38
C PHE A 16 7.05 13.11 -11.47
N TRP A 17 7.46 14.36 -11.68
CA TRP A 17 8.53 14.98 -10.89
C TRP A 17 8.17 15.13 -9.42
N THR A 18 6.90 15.46 -9.14
CA THR A 18 6.41 15.58 -7.77
C THR A 18 6.50 14.23 -7.06
N ARG A 19 6.05 13.16 -7.70
CA ARG A 19 6.14 11.81 -7.16
C ARG A 19 7.57 11.38 -6.93
N PHE A 20 8.42 11.61 -7.92
CA PHE A 20 9.83 11.24 -7.85
C PHE A 20 10.52 11.93 -6.68
N SER A 21 10.32 13.23 -6.51
CA SER A 21 10.94 13.99 -5.42
C SER A 21 10.36 13.63 -4.05
N ALA A 22 9.14 13.10 -3.99
CA ALA A 22 8.51 12.70 -2.74
C ALA A 22 8.86 11.26 -2.31
N LEU A 23 9.48 10.44 -3.17
CA LEU A 23 9.77 9.04 -2.87
C LEU A 23 10.57 8.84 -1.56
N PRO A 24 11.64 9.60 -1.29
CA PRO A 24 12.37 9.42 -0.02
C PRO A 24 11.51 9.70 1.20
N THR A 25 10.61 10.68 1.12
CA THR A 25 9.69 11.02 2.20
C THR A 25 8.67 9.90 2.40
N PHE A 26 8.11 9.38 1.30
CA PHE A 26 7.20 8.24 1.35
C PHE A 26 7.87 7.01 1.95
N ARG A 27 9.09 6.73 1.53
CA ARG A 27 9.84 5.58 2.03
C ARG A 27 10.05 5.68 3.54
N ALA A 28 10.48 6.85 4.02
CA ALA A 28 10.70 7.08 5.44
C ALA A 28 9.39 6.92 6.23
N LEU A 29 8.29 7.48 5.72
CA LEU A 29 6.99 7.38 6.36
C LEU A 29 6.51 5.92 6.44
N LEU A 30 6.64 5.18 5.35
CA LEU A 30 6.25 3.77 5.31
C LEU A 30 7.09 2.92 6.26
N MET A 31 8.39 3.14 6.31
CA MET A 31 9.27 2.40 7.21
C MET A 31 8.97 2.70 8.67
N ASP A 32 8.62 3.94 8.99
CA ASP A 32 8.25 4.33 10.35
C ASP A 32 6.87 3.78 10.74
N THR A 33 5.94 3.74 9.79
CA THR A 33 4.56 3.31 10.03
C THR A 33 4.42 1.80 10.02
N MET A 34 5.16 1.12 9.16
CA MET A 34 5.05 -0.33 8.92
C MET A 34 6.27 -1.07 9.45
N ARG A 35 6.35 -1.22 10.76
CA ARG A 35 7.49 -1.84 11.43
C ARG A 35 7.45 -3.35 11.45
N GLU A 36 6.26 -3.91 11.45
CA GLU A 36 6.07 -5.36 11.53
C GLU A 36 5.81 -5.96 10.14
N ASP A 37 6.17 -7.22 9.98
CA ASP A 37 5.97 -7.96 8.74
C ASP A 37 4.51 -7.99 8.33
N VAL A 38 3.60 -8.14 9.31
CA VAL A 38 2.16 -8.19 9.03
C VAL A 38 1.66 -6.86 8.46
N ASP A 39 2.22 -5.73 8.92
CA ASP A 39 1.85 -4.40 8.39
C ASP A 39 2.20 -4.31 6.91
N LYS A 40 3.41 -4.75 6.55
CA LYS A 40 3.88 -4.73 5.16
C LYS A 40 3.04 -5.63 4.27
N LEU A 41 2.64 -6.80 4.78
CA LEU A 41 1.78 -7.72 4.04
C LEU A 41 0.40 -7.15 3.80
N VAL A 42 -0.22 -6.55 4.82
CA VAL A 42 -1.52 -5.91 4.67
C VAL A 42 -1.44 -4.80 3.61
N TYR A 43 -0.40 -3.99 3.67
CA TYR A 43 -0.23 -2.90 2.71
C TYR A 43 -0.08 -3.43 1.28
N GLU A 44 0.77 -4.42 1.06
CA GLU A 44 0.97 -4.99 -0.29
C GLU A 44 -0.28 -5.66 -0.83
N LEU A 45 -1.08 -6.27 0.01
CA LEU A 45 -2.33 -6.91 -0.41
C LEU A 45 -3.47 -5.91 -0.65
N SER A 46 -3.27 -4.64 -0.31
CA SER A 46 -4.25 -3.56 -0.51
C SER A 46 -4.21 -3.09 -1.96
N ASP A 47 -4.90 -3.80 -2.84
CA ASP A 47 -4.88 -3.59 -4.29
C ASP A 47 -6.16 -2.95 -4.85
N GLY A 48 -7.10 -2.62 -3.99
CA GLY A 48 -8.37 -2.06 -4.39
C GLY A 48 -9.46 -3.09 -4.72
N GLU A 49 -9.09 -4.37 -4.76
CA GLU A 49 -10.01 -5.46 -5.08
C GLU A 49 -10.30 -6.35 -3.88
N ARG A 50 -9.29 -6.62 -3.06
CA ARG A 50 -9.43 -7.46 -1.87
C ARG A 50 -10.15 -6.72 -0.76
N SER A 51 -11.05 -7.42 -0.06
CA SER A 51 -11.71 -6.89 1.14
C SER A 51 -10.79 -7.04 2.36
N THR A 52 -11.19 -6.40 3.47
CA THR A 52 -10.50 -6.62 4.74
C THR A 52 -10.49 -8.08 5.14
N ARG A 53 -11.59 -8.79 4.88
CA ARG A 53 -11.72 -10.22 5.19
C ARG A 53 -10.82 -11.07 4.30
N ASP A 54 -10.73 -10.74 3.02
CA ASP A 54 -9.85 -11.45 2.09
C ASP A 54 -8.40 -11.35 2.53
N ILE A 55 -7.97 -10.15 2.88
CA ILE A 55 -6.59 -9.88 3.33
C ILE A 55 -6.31 -10.62 4.63
N ALA A 56 -7.20 -10.50 5.61
CA ALA A 56 -7.03 -11.16 6.89
C ALA A 56 -6.95 -12.68 6.73
N HIS A 57 -7.78 -13.23 5.86
CA HIS A 57 -7.80 -14.67 5.57
C HIS A 57 -6.49 -15.14 4.95
N MET A 58 -6.01 -14.42 3.94
CA MET A 58 -4.75 -14.76 3.26
C MET A 58 -3.56 -14.73 4.22
N ILE A 59 -3.49 -13.74 5.07
CA ILE A 59 -2.39 -13.60 6.04
C ILE A 59 -2.49 -14.69 7.10
N SER A 60 -3.70 -14.99 7.58
CA SER A 60 -3.92 -16.02 8.59
C SER A 60 -3.58 -17.41 8.06
N GLU A 61 -3.88 -17.70 6.80
CA GLU A 61 -3.47 -18.95 6.15
C GLU A 61 -1.95 -19.07 6.06
N GLY A 62 -1.26 -17.94 5.97
CA GLY A 62 0.19 -17.89 5.96
C GLY A 62 0.84 -18.06 7.33
N GLY A 63 0.06 -18.30 8.38
CA GLY A 63 0.55 -18.57 9.72
C GLY A 63 0.67 -17.36 10.64
N ARG A 64 0.25 -16.19 10.20
CA ARG A 64 0.23 -14.99 11.03
C ARG A 64 -1.19 -14.71 11.49
N ARG A 65 -1.35 -14.11 12.67
CA ARG A 65 -2.67 -13.80 13.21
C ARG A 65 -3.05 -12.37 12.92
N ILE A 66 -4.20 -12.18 12.27
CA ILE A 66 -4.78 -10.87 12.03
C ILE A 66 -6.28 -11.03 11.81
N THR A 67 -7.06 -10.04 12.22
CA THR A 67 -8.50 -10.01 12.00
C THR A 67 -8.84 -8.96 10.94
N HIS A 68 -10.01 -9.11 10.32
CA HIS A 68 -10.47 -8.11 9.34
C HIS A 68 -10.69 -6.73 10.00
N ALA A 69 -11.06 -6.71 11.27
CA ALA A 69 -11.20 -5.44 12.00
C ALA A 69 -9.86 -4.72 12.13
N THR A 70 -8.77 -5.46 12.36
CA THR A 70 -7.43 -4.89 12.42
C THR A 70 -7.03 -4.31 11.05
N VAL A 71 -7.32 -5.04 9.96
CA VAL A 71 -7.06 -4.54 8.60
C VAL A 71 -7.83 -3.24 8.34
N ALA A 72 -9.11 -3.19 8.73
CA ALA A 72 -9.94 -2.00 8.59
C ALA A 72 -9.34 -0.81 9.35
N ASN A 73 -8.88 -1.04 10.58
CA ASN A 73 -8.24 0.00 11.38
C ASN A 73 -6.93 0.50 10.76
N MET A 74 -6.14 -0.40 10.19
CA MET A 74 -4.92 -0.03 9.45
C MET A 74 -5.26 0.86 8.27
N TRP A 75 -6.26 0.48 7.47
CA TRP A 75 -6.70 1.29 6.33
C TRP A 75 -7.14 2.70 6.75
N GLN A 76 -7.85 2.83 7.86
CA GLN A 76 -8.28 4.13 8.36
C GLN A 76 -7.08 5.01 8.72
N ARG A 77 -6.12 4.46 9.45
CA ARG A 77 -4.90 5.20 9.82
C ARG A 77 -4.09 5.58 8.59
N TRP A 78 -3.90 4.64 7.68
CA TRP A 78 -3.12 4.87 6.46
C TRP A 78 -3.81 5.85 5.50
N SER A 79 -5.12 5.85 5.48
CA SER A 79 -5.91 6.82 4.71
C SER A 79 -5.65 8.25 5.20
N LEU A 80 -5.59 8.45 6.51
CA LEU A 80 -5.27 9.75 7.09
C LEU A 80 -3.85 10.23 6.74
N LEU A 81 -2.94 9.28 6.51
CA LEU A 81 -1.56 9.58 6.12
C LEU A 81 -1.37 9.61 4.60
N SER A 82 -2.43 9.42 3.84
CA SER A 82 -2.42 9.35 2.37
C SER A 82 -1.57 8.21 1.82
N LEU A 83 -1.44 7.12 2.58
CA LEU A 83 -0.71 5.92 2.16
C LEU A 83 -1.58 4.96 1.37
N VAL A 84 -2.89 4.99 1.58
CA VAL A 84 -3.89 4.26 0.80
C VAL A 84 -4.98 5.21 0.37
N MET A 85 -5.66 4.88 -0.72
CA MET A 85 -6.77 5.65 -1.28
C MET A 85 -7.99 4.76 -1.46
N PRO A 86 -9.21 5.33 -1.30
CA PRO A 86 -10.40 4.56 -1.66
C PRO A 86 -10.33 4.09 -3.11
N ALA A 87 -10.66 2.82 -3.33
CA ALA A 87 -10.70 2.25 -4.66
C ALA A 87 -12.07 2.49 -5.30
N GLU A 88 -12.19 2.20 -6.60
CA GLU A 88 -13.47 2.30 -7.30
C GLU A 88 -14.52 1.37 -6.68
N ARG A 89 -14.10 0.17 -6.29
CA ARG A 89 -14.97 -0.77 -5.62
C ARG A 89 -15.22 -0.34 -4.19
N ARG A 90 -16.48 -0.18 -3.84
CA ARG A 90 -16.89 0.31 -2.52
C ARG A 90 -16.36 -0.57 -1.39
N GLY A 91 -15.83 0.07 -0.36
CA GLY A 91 -15.29 -0.62 0.80
C GLY A 91 -13.91 -1.22 0.58
N ARG A 92 -13.27 -0.87 -0.51
CA ARG A 92 -11.91 -1.32 -0.83
C ARG A 92 -10.97 -0.13 -0.83
N TYR A 93 -9.71 -0.39 -0.49
CA TYR A 93 -8.63 0.59 -0.53
C TYR A 93 -7.47 0.04 -1.33
N ARG A 94 -6.75 0.92 -2.00
CA ARG A 94 -5.55 0.56 -2.74
C ARG A 94 -4.35 1.33 -2.21
N ARG A 95 -3.20 0.69 -2.21
CA ARG A 95 -1.95 1.35 -1.84
C ARG A 95 -1.59 2.40 -2.89
N VAL A 96 -1.01 3.51 -2.42
CA VAL A 96 -0.58 4.59 -3.30
C VAL A 96 0.68 4.21 -4.07
N VAL A 97 1.57 3.43 -3.44
CA VAL A 97 2.85 3.02 -4.03
C VAL A 97 3.19 1.62 -3.51
N SER A 98 3.85 0.80 -4.33
CA SER A 98 4.28 -0.51 -3.86
C SER A 98 5.55 -0.39 -3.00
N LEU A 99 5.67 -1.25 -2.00
CA LEU A 99 6.87 -1.28 -1.14
C LEU A 99 8.12 -1.63 -1.95
N GLU A 100 7.97 -2.55 -2.90
CA GLU A 100 9.06 -2.98 -3.76
C GLU A 100 9.66 -1.82 -4.55
N SER A 101 8.81 -0.93 -5.10
CA SER A 101 9.29 0.22 -5.86
C SER A 101 10.06 1.23 -5.00
N LEU A 102 9.91 1.16 -3.68
CA LEU A 102 10.64 1.99 -2.72
C LEU A 102 11.87 1.27 -2.14
N GLY A 103 12.15 0.07 -2.60
CA GLY A 103 13.26 -0.72 -2.08
C GLY A 103 13.02 -1.30 -0.70
N ILE A 104 11.76 -1.41 -0.29
CA ILE A 104 11.39 -2.02 0.99
C ILE A 104 11.04 -3.48 0.74
N GLU A 105 11.74 -4.37 1.44
CA GLU A 105 11.52 -5.80 1.30
C GLU A 105 10.18 -6.21 1.92
N VAL A 106 9.39 -6.98 1.15
CA VAL A 106 8.12 -7.52 1.62
C VAL A 106 8.35 -8.97 2.06
N PRO A 107 7.97 -9.34 3.29
CA PRO A 107 8.16 -10.73 3.73
C PRO A 107 7.28 -11.69 2.93
N PRO A 108 7.64 -12.97 2.87
CA PRO A 108 6.79 -13.96 2.21
C PRO A 108 5.47 -14.11 2.97
N LEU A 109 4.40 -14.34 2.23
CA LEU A 109 3.07 -14.50 2.81
C LEU A 109 3.03 -15.69 3.77
N GLN A 110 3.68 -16.79 3.41
CA GLN A 110 3.78 -17.97 4.27
C GLN A 110 5.06 -17.92 5.07
N ARG A 111 4.95 -18.18 6.39
CA ARG A 111 6.13 -18.33 7.24
C ARG A 111 6.91 -19.57 6.84
N ARG A 112 8.24 -19.45 6.80
CA ARG A 112 9.11 -20.59 6.60
C ARG A 112 9.18 -21.39 7.91
N GLU A 113 9.21 -22.72 7.81
CA GLU A 113 9.35 -23.59 8.97
C GLU A 113 10.61 -23.28 9.77
N SER A 114 11.66 -22.85 9.10
CA SER A 114 12.94 -22.47 9.72
C SER A 114 12.85 -21.22 10.60
N ASP A 115 11.75 -20.47 10.52
CA ASP A 115 11.53 -19.24 11.28
C ASP A 115 10.83 -19.53 12.64
N GLU A 116 10.57 -20.78 12.93
CA GLU A 116 9.98 -21.20 14.20
C GLU A 116 10.97 -21.14 15.38
#